data_27f2cae4be6475acd3411a9d58635d37
#
_entry.id   27f2cae4be6475acd3411a9d58635d37
#
_cell.length_a   1.000
_cell.length_b   1.000
_cell.length_c   1.000
_cell.angle_alpha   90.00
_cell.angle_beta   90.00
_cell.angle_gamma   90.00
#
_symmetry.space_group_name_H-M   'P 1'
#
loop_
_entity.id
_entity.type
_entity.pdbx_description
1 polymer ?
#
loop_
_entity_poly.entity_id
_entity_poly.type
_entity_poly.pdbx_seq_one_letter_code
_entity_poly.pdbx_strand_id
1 'polypeptide(L)'
;MKLGFIGTGNMAGAIMGGIIKKGIIAPEEIIGSDIMEAGRERAKKEHGIHVTADNIEVTQKAEVLVLSVKPQFYAQTIAEI
;
A
#
# COMPACT_ATOMS: atom_id res chain seq x y z
N MET A 1 3.68 -6.16 -9.87
CA MET A 1 2.80 -4.98 -9.72
C MET A 1 3.63 -3.72 -9.78
N LYS A 2 3.08 -2.65 -10.30
CA LYS A 2 3.85 -1.42 -10.51
C LYS A 2 4.10 -0.64 -9.23
N LEU A 3 3.15 -0.63 -8.31
CA LEU A 3 3.22 0.22 -7.13
C LEU A 3 2.83 -0.56 -5.88
N GLY A 4 3.61 -0.41 -4.82
CA GLY A 4 3.32 -1.02 -3.53
C GLY A 4 3.35 0.01 -2.42
N PHE A 5 2.41 -0.14 -1.48
CA PHE A 5 2.33 0.70 -0.29
C PHE A 5 2.53 -0.15 0.94
N ILE A 6 3.42 0.25 1.81
CA ILE A 6 3.49 -0.33 3.15
C ILE A 6 2.73 0.60 4.08
N GLY A 7 1.57 0.15 4.53
CA GLY A 7 0.59 0.95 5.24
C GLY A 7 -0.51 1.45 4.29
N THR A 8 -1.76 1.31 4.70
CA THR A 8 -2.93 1.70 3.90
C THR A 8 -3.79 2.75 4.59
N GLY A 9 -3.16 3.60 5.42
CA GLY A 9 -3.86 4.65 6.15
C GLY A 9 -4.28 5.81 5.27
N ASN A 10 -4.66 6.92 5.90
CA ASN A 10 -5.22 8.08 5.20
C ASN A 10 -4.31 8.65 4.12
N MET A 11 -3.02 8.76 4.42
CA MET A 11 -2.06 9.31 3.46
C MET A 11 -1.92 8.41 2.23
N ALA A 12 -1.77 7.11 2.45
CA ALA A 12 -1.70 6.15 1.35
C ALA A 12 -2.98 6.17 0.54
N GLY A 13 -4.14 6.22 1.20
CA GLY A 13 -5.43 6.28 0.53
C GLY A 13 -5.58 7.50 -0.36
N ALA A 14 -5.13 8.66 0.10
CA ALA A 14 -5.17 9.89 -0.69
C ALA A 14 -4.29 9.78 -1.94
N ILE A 15 -3.09 9.22 -1.80
CA ILE A 15 -2.16 9.02 -2.93
C ILE A 15 -2.74 8.02 -3.93
N MET A 16 -3.21 6.86 -3.45
CA MET A 16 -3.82 5.84 -4.30
C MET A 16 -5.02 6.39 -5.06
N GLY A 17 -5.91 7.09 -4.35
CA GLY A 17 -7.11 7.66 -4.96
C GLY A 17 -6.78 8.64 -6.07
N GLY A 18 -5.77 9.49 -5.87
CA GLY A 18 -5.33 10.44 -6.89
C GLY A 18 -4.75 9.76 -8.12
N ILE A 19 -3.90 8.75 -7.91
CA ILE A 19 -3.26 8.00 -8.99
C ILE A 19 -4.31 7.25 -9.83
N ILE A 20 -5.24 6.58 -9.17
CA ILE A 20 -6.29 5.82 -9.84
C ILE A 20 -7.24 6.73 -10.58
N LYS A 21 -7.66 7.82 -9.94
CA LYS A 21 -8.59 8.78 -10.54
C LYS A 21 -8.03 9.39 -11.81
N LYS A 22 -6.72 9.66 -11.84
CA LYS A 22 -6.06 10.21 -13.03
C LYS A 22 -5.68 9.17 -14.05
N GLY A 23 -5.92 7.89 -13.78
CA GLY A 23 -5.60 6.81 -14.70
C GLY A 23 -4.11 6.56 -14.90
N ILE A 24 -3.28 6.99 -13.94
CA ILE A 24 -1.82 6.83 -14.04
C ILE A 24 -1.44 5.37 -13.89
N ILE A 25 -2.01 4.68 -12.88
CA ILE A 25 -1.79 3.26 -12.62
C ILE A 25 -3.15 2.64 -12.31
N ALA A 26 -3.44 1.50 -12.94
CA ALA A 26 -4.69 0.78 -12.68
C ALA A 26 -4.68 0.16 -11.29
N PRO A 27 -5.84 0.05 -10.62
CA PRO A 27 -5.90 -0.55 -9.28
C PRO A 27 -5.32 -1.96 -9.22
N GLU A 28 -5.45 -2.75 -10.28
CA GLU A 28 -4.93 -4.11 -10.37
C GLU A 28 -3.41 -4.16 -10.27
N GLU A 29 -2.74 -3.05 -10.52
CA GLU A 29 -1.28 -2.93 -10.49
C GLU A 29 -0.77 -2.32 -9.18
N ILE A 30 -1.64 -2.21 -8.17
CA ILE A 30 -1.30 -1.65 -6.86
C ILE A 30 -1.51 -2.72 -5.79
N ILE A 31 -0.54 -2.85 -4.88
CA ILE A 31 -0.65 -3.72 -3.73
C ILE A 31 -0.34 -2.90 -2.46
N GLY A 32 -1.13 -3.10 -1.42
CA GLY A 32 -0.91 -2.42 -0.14
C GLY A 32 -0.91 -3.41 1.02
N SER A 33 -0.06 -3.17 2.01
CA SER A 33 -0.04 -3.96 3.22
C SER A 33 -0.50 -3.15 4.43
N ASP A 34 -1.16 -3.83 5.36
CA ASP A 34 -1.55 -3.25 6.64
C ASP A 34 -1.73 -4.39 7.62
N ILE A 35 -1.25 -4.22 8.85
CA ILE A 35 -1.46 -5.22 9.90
C ILE A 35 -2.91 -5.22 10.39
N MET A 36 -3.62 -4.11 10.18
CA MET A 36 -5.03 -3.98 10.60
C MET A 36 -5.94 -4.50 9.49
N GLU A 37 -6.75 -5.50 9.81
CA GLU A 37 -7.71 -6.04 8.86
C GLU A 37 -8.68 -4.97 8.34
N ALA A 38 -9.16 -4.10 9.23
CA ALA A 38 -10.05 -3.02 8.84
C ALA A 38 -9.44 -2.10 7.79
N GLY A 39 -8.13 -1.81 7.91
CA GLY A 39 -7.41 -0.99 6.94
C GLY A 39 -7.29 -1.68 5.59
N ARG A 40 -7.00 -2.98 5.59
CA ARG A 40 -6.92 -3.76 4.36
C ARG A 40 -8.28 -3.81 3.64
N GLU A 41 -9.34 -4.07 4.38
CA GLU A 41 -10.67 -4.15 3.80
C GLU A 41 -11.12 -2.80 3.23
N ARG A 42 -10.83 -1.73 3.93
CA ARG A 42 -11.17 -0.39 3.47
C ARG A 42 -10.44 -0.06 2.16
N ALA A 43 -9.15 -0.33 2.10
CA ALA A 43 -8.35 -0.06 0.90
C ALA A 43 -8.85 -0.86 -0.30
N LYS A 44 -9.16 -2.14 -0.09
CA LYS A 44 -9.70 -3.00 -1.13
C LYS A 44 -11.05 -2.50 -1.62
N LYS A 45 -11.93 -2.12 -0.70
CA LYS A 45 -13.29 -1.68 -1.03
C LYS A 45 -13.30 -0.32 -1.71
N GLU A 46 -12.51 0.63 -1.21
CA GLU A 46 -12.51 2.01 -1.73
C GLU A 46 -11.70 2.16 -3.00
N HIS A 47 -10.63 1.40 -3.15
CA HIS A 47 -9.68 1.62 -4.25
C HIS A 47 -9.54 0.43 -5.20
N GLY A 48 -10.02 -0.76 -4.82
CA GLY A 48 -9.93 -1.94 -5.67
C GLY A 48 -8.53 -2.50 -5.85
N ILE A 49 -7.62 -2.19 -4.93
CA ILE A 49 -6.24 -2.66 -4.98
C ILE A 49 -6.10 -4.05 -4.35
N HIS A 50 -4.96 -4.70 -4.59
CA HIS A 50 -4.59 -5.91 -3.86
C HIS A 50 -4.11 -5.56 -2.47
N VAL A 51 -4.49 -6.35 -1.47
CA VAL A 51 -4.10 -6.09 -0.09
C VAL A 51 -3.51 -7.35 0.55
N THR A 52 -2.62 -7.16 1.52
CA THR A 52 -1.97 -8.24 2.25
C THR A 52 -1.63 -7.78 3.66
N ALA A 53 -1.43 -8.73 4.57
CA ALA A 53 -0.92 -8.45 5.90
C ALA A 53 0.61 -8.50 5.94
N ASP A 54 1.26 -8.92 4.86
CA ASP A 54 2.68 -9.20 4.80
C ASP A 54 3.44 -8.14 4.01
N ASN A 55 4.25 -7.34 4.71
CA ASN A 55 5.07 -6.30 4.09
C ASN A 55 6.09 -6.89 3.10
N ILE A 56 6.57 -8.09 3.36
CA ILE A 56 7.54 -8.75 2.48
C ILE A 56 6.92 -9.05 1.13
N GLU A 57 5.66 -9.46 1.12
CA GLU A 57 4.95 -9.71 -0.13
C GLU A 57 4.89 -8.46 -1.00
N VAL A 58 4.66 -7.29 -0.38
CA VAL A 58 4.63 -6.01 -1.10
C VAL A 58 5.98 -5.74 -1.76
N THR A 59 7.07 -5.93 -1.02
CA THR A 59 8.41 -5.67 -1.56
C THR A 59 8.77 -6.62 -2.69
N GLN A 60 8.30 -7.85 -2.64
CA GLN A 60 8.58 -8.83 -3.69
C GLN A 60 7.81 -8.54 -4.97
N LYS A 61 6.61 -7.99 -4.87
CA LYS A 61 5.71 -7.81 -6.01
C LYS A 61 5.76 -6.42 -6.62
N ALA A 62 6.13 -5.40 -5.84
CA ALA A 62 6.09 -4.01 -6.31
C ALA A 62 7.38 -3.59 -6.98
N GLU A 63 7.27 -2.87 -8.09
CA GLU A 63 8.43 -2.25 -8.74
C GLU A 63 8.84 -0.96 -8.03
N VAL A 64 7.85 -0.20 -7.53
CA VAL A 64 8.06 1.02 -6.76
C VAL A 64 7.37 0.87 -5.42
N LEU A 65 8.08 1.20 -4.35
CA LEU A 65 7.60 1.02 -2.99
C LEU A 65 7.42 2.36 -2.30
N VAL A 66 6.25 2.56 -1.70
CA VAL A 66 5.94 3.76 -0.91
C VAL A 66 5.78 3.35 0.56
N LEU A 67 6.59 3.93 1.43
CA LEU A 67 6.47 3.74 2.87
C LEU A 67 5.50 4.78 3.42
N SER A 68 4.29 4.35 3.77
CA SER A 68 3.25 5.23 4.28
C SER A 68 2.87 4.89 5.73
N VAL A 69 3.85 4.44 6.49
CA VAL A 69 3.73 4.26 7.93
C VAL A 69 4.17 5.54 8.63
N LYS A 70 3.83 5.67 9.92
CA LYS A 70 4.27 6.83 10.71
C LYS A 70 5.79 6.84 10.83
N PRO A 71 6.43 8.02 10.86
CA PRO A 71 7.90 8.12 10.87
C PRO A 71 8.58 7.31 11.97
N GLN A 72 7.97 7.18 13.14
CA GLN A 72 8.54 6.40 14.24
C GLN A 72 8.67 4.90 13.93
N PHE A 73 8.00 4.42 12.89
CA PHE A 73 8.04 3.02 12.50
C PHE A 73 8.93 2.74 11.28
N TYR A 74 9.56 3.77 10.69
CA TYR A 74 10.35 3.59 9.47
C TYR A 74 11.50 2.60 9.66
N ALA A 75 12.30 2.79 10.70
CA ALA A 75 13.46 1.92 10.92
C ALA A 75 13.04 0.46 11.11
N GLN A 76 12.01 0.23 11.89
CA GLN A 76 11.48 -1.11 12.13
C GLN A 76 10.95 -1.73 10.85
N THR A 77 10.20 -0.96 10.06
CA THR A 77 9.63 -1.44 8.80
C THR A 77 10.70 -1.77 7.78
N ILE A 78 11.72 -0.91 7.66
CA ILE A 78 12.85 -1.13 6.74
C ILE A 78 13.63 -2.38 7.14
N ALA A 79 13.84 -2.59 8.43
CA ALA A 79 14.54 -3.79 8.92
C ALA A 79 13.77 -5.07 8.61
N GLU A 80 12.43 -5.00 8.55
CA GLU A 80 11.56 -6.14 8.29
C GLU A 80 11.62 -6.56 6.81
N ILE A 81 11.82 -5.60 5.95
CA ILE A 81 11.82 -5.81 4.50
C ILE A 81 13.23 -5.74 3.92
#